data_3726c7faa694ee3282109aeb35b20eb5
#
_entry.id   3726c7faa694ee3282109aeb35b20eb5
#
_cell.length_a   1.000
_cell.length_b   1.000
_cell.length_c   1.000
_cell.angle_alpha   90.00
_cell.angle_beta   90.00
_cell.angle_gamma   90.00
#
_symmetry.space_group_name_H-M   'P 1'
#
loop_
_entity.id
_entity.type
_entity.pdbx_description
1 polymer ?
#
loop_
_entity_poly.entity_id
_entity_poly.type
_entity_poly.pdbx_seq_one_letter_code
_entity_poly.pdbx_strand_id
1 'polypeptide(L)'
;MNQMNQINKTNQTNKTNQMNQTNQTRILWIGGIAVMVVAALLFAGVAQASVNLPLQHWAYSAIERLTALGIIDDAMVVTKPYSRKEAAKYVAQAIERVRADQISIDGREAIAEPLLARLMVEFRPELIMQGVIEGSGKERTGSLRYGARVQSEVDAFFVGEGQTVRFRENRGGEYYANGVQNQTDVRGWLEVGDWASVVVQPKFISNRNALSEGPTIGPLTSLNDQYAYMRELSLKLSFRNVALEVGRGTQWWGPGYHGSLLLTNHAFPLDMIKLGSDKAFYLPWVFRDLGKWKINSFLAQLEDERDYSHAKIFGLRVNYLPASWLEIGLTRLTQFGGQGRGQSFPRTVVDCYKNPPNQTASQDCNEQSMIDFRARIPRTPYLIPFPAGMQIYGELGSEDKWSQIPIPSRAAFLAGIYIPQLFKGDTQDLRIEYADTDYTRRKTGFTGVWYNNGQFTSGMRQNGFPLGHAMGTDAIDIYIRSTRYLTDNLQLAHSFNHQERARGLPVHEKKFETSVDLTYWVSARMQVSLGYTYQRLKNPGQISDLTPYTEQFASGVTATNQLFWTSVAMEF
;
A
#
# COMPACT_ATOMS: atom_id res chain seq x y z
N MET A 1 -8.40 -62.87 8.82
CA MET A 1 -7.91 -61.62 9.44
C MET A 1 -6.50 -61.18 8.98
N ASN A 2 -5.52 -62.07 8.80
CA ASN A 2 -4.14 -61.68 8.41
C ASN A 2 -3.99 -61.12 6.99
N GLN A 3 -4.76 -61.58 5.98
CA GLN A 3 -4.65 -61.03 4.61
C GLN A 3 -5.20 -59.63 4.46
N MET A 4 -6.27 -59.26 5.17
CA MET A 4 -6.84 -57.91 5.14
C MET A 4 -5.90 -56.86 5.78
N ASN A 5 -5.15 -57.23 6.82
CA ASN A 5 -4.15 -56.36 7.44
C ASN A 5 -2.91 -56.15 6.57
N GLN A 6 -2.51 -57.12 5.75
CA GLN A 6 -1.42 -56.95 4.79
C GLN A 6 -1.81 -56.03 3.62
N ILE A 7 -3.01 -56.14 3.08
CA ILE A 7 -3.53 -55.27 2.00
C ILE A 7 -3.65 -53.83 2.48
N ASN A 8 -4.11 -53.58 3.72
CA ASN A 8 -4.18 -52.23 4.28
C ASN A 8 -2.80 -51.62 4.52
N LYS A 9 -1.81 -52.38 4.97
CA LYS A 9 -0.43 -51.89 5.11
C LYS A 9 0.19 -51.56 3.76
N THR A 10 0.00 -52.39 2.74
CA THR A 10 0.53 -52.14 1.39
C THR A 10 -0.10 -50.90 0.74
N ASN A 11 -1.41 -50.68 0.94
CA ASN A 11 -2.11 -49.50 0.45
C ASN A 11 -1.68 -48.19 1.17
N GLN A 12 -1.41 -48.27 2.49
CA GLN A 12 -0.84 -47.11 3.22
C GLN A 12 0.58 -46.77 2.76
N THR A 13 1.44 -47.80 2.56
CA THR A 13 2.82 -47.58 2.09
C THR A 13 2.84 -47.03 0.67
N ASN A 14 1.96 -47.48 -0.23
CA ASN A 14 1.84 -46.95 -1.58
C ASN A 14 1.33 -45.47 -1.61
N LYS A 15 0.36 -45.13 -0.75
CA LYS A 15 -0.10 -43.73 -0.60
C LYS A 15 1.02 -42.80 -0.05
N THR A 16 1.81 -43.29 0.91
CA THR A 16 2.92 -42.51 1.48
C THR A 16 4.05 -42.33 0.45
N ASN A 17 4.35 -43.35 -0.35
CA ASN A 17 5.34 -43.25 -1.43
C ASN A 17 4.88 -42.33 -2.57
N GLN A 18 3.61 -42.38 -2.96
CA GLN A 18 3.06 -41.42 -3.95
C GLN A 18 3.07 -40.00 -3.43
N MET A 19 2.72 -39.74 -2.15
CA MET A 19 2.83 -38.42 -1.53
C MET A 19 4.28 -37.91 -1.47
N ASN A 20 5.23 -38.78 -1.16
CA ASN A 20 6.65 -38.40 -1.12
C ASN A 20 7.20 -38.10 -2.52
N GLN A 21 6.83 -38.85 -3.55
CA GLN A 21 7.22 -38.56 -4.94
C GLN A 21 6.60 -37.23 -5.44
N THR A 22 5.33 -36.98 -5.14
CA THR A 22 4.65 -35.72 -5.49
C THR A 22 5.29 -34.53 -4.79
N ASN A 23 5.69 -34.69 -3.53
CA ASN A 23 6.39 -33.63 -2.78
C ASN A 23 7.82 -33.39 -3.27
N GLN A 24 8.57 -34.42 -3.63
CA GLN A 24 9.89 -34.27 -4.25
C GLN A 24 9.82 -33.57 -5.59
N THR A 25 8.87 -33.92 -6.44
CA THR A 25 8.65 -33.25 -7.73
C THR A 25 8.28 -31.77 -7.54
N ARG A 26 7.40 -31.45 -6.59
CA ARG A 26 7.05 -30.04 -6.25
C ARG A 26 8.24 -29.24 -5.73
N ILE A 27 9.10 -29.83 -4.91
CA ILE A 27 10.30 -29.16 -4.39
C ILE A 27 11.30 -28.86 -5.52
N LEU A 28 11.47 -29.79 -6.47
CA LEU A 28 12.33 -29.60 -7.64
C LEU A 28 11.79 -28.49 -8.56
N TRP A 29 10.49 -28.43 -8.79
CA TRP A 29 9.86 -27.34 -9.58
C TRP A 29 9.97 -25.98 -8.90
N ILE A 30 9.74 -25.89 -7.60
CA ILE A 30 9.89 -24.63 -6.83
C ILE A 30 11.35 -24.18 -6.83
N GLY A 31 12.29 -25.10 -6.64
CA GLY A 31 13.72 -24.82 -6.72
C GLY A 31 14.15 -24.33 -8.12
N GLY A 32 13.67 -24.97 -9.18
CA GLY A 32 13.94 -24.58 -10.57
C GLY A 32 13.39 -23.18 -10.90
N ILE A 33 12.18 -22.87 -10.48
CA ILE A 33 11.58 -21.53 -10.65
C ILE A 33 12.36 -20.48 -9.87
N ALA A 34 12.74 -20.75 -8.63
CA ALA A 34 13.54 -19.83 -7.81
C ALA A 34 14.90 -19.54 -8.46
N VAL A 35 15.59 -20.54 -8.99
CA VAL A 35 16.86 -20.38 -9.73
C VAL A 35 16.67 -19.56 -11.00
N MET A 36 15.61 -19.81 -11.78
CA MET A 36 15.30 -19.01 -12.97
C MET A 36 14.99 -17.55 -12.64
N VAL A 37 14.24 -17.30 -11.55
CA VAL A 37 13.96 -15.95 -11.10
C VAL A 37 15.21 -15.23 -10.64
N VAL A 38 16.08 -15.88 -9.86
CA VAL A 38 17.38 -15.32 -9.43
C VAL A 38 18.26 -15.05 -10.64
N ALA A 39 18.33 -15.96 -11.59
CA ALA A 39 19.08 -15.75 -12.83
C ALA A 39 18.51 -14.56 -13.63
N ALA A 40 17.18 -14.47 -13.79
CA ALA A 40 16.54 -13.35 -14.47
C ALA A 40 16.86 -12.00 -13.80
N LEU A 41 16.83 -11.94 -12.47
CA LEU A 41 17.20 -10.75 -11.71
C LEU A 41 18.66 -10.36 -11.91
N LEU A 42 19.58 -11.34 -11.90
CA LEU A 42 21.02 -11.11 -12.08
C LEU A 42 21.39 -10.71 -13.50
N PHE A 43 20.67 -11.17 -14.52
CA PHE A 43 20.92 -10.83 -15.92
C PHE A 43 20.18 -9.58 -16.41
N ALA A 44 19.27 -9.01 -15.64
CA ALA A 44 18.38 -7.91 -16.05
C ALA A 44 19.02 -6.50 -16.10
N GLY A 45 20.34 -6.37 -16.23
CA GLY A 45 20.99 -5.08 -16.60
C GLY A 45 21.74 -4.34 -15.50
N VAL A 46 22.00 -3.05 -15.72
CA VAL A 46 22.81 -2.16 -14.86
C VAL A 46 22.08 -1.82 -13.57
N ALA A 47 22.81 -1.68 -12.45
CA ALA A 47 22.29 -1.18 -11.18
C ALA A 47 21.62 0.19 -11.38
N GLN A 48 20.53 0.44 -10.67
CA GLN A 48 19.77 1.69 -10.76
C GLN A 48 19.24 2.13 -9.38
N ALA A 49 20.09 2.10 -8.35
CA ALA A 49 19.68 2.62 -7.05
C ALA A 49 19.15 4.04 -7.21
N SER A 50 17.94 4.23 -6.74
CA SER A 50 17.29 5.54 -6.70
C SER A 50 16.35 5.57 -5.51
N VAL A 51 16.20 6.73 -4.92
CA VAL A 51 15.31 6.93 -3.77
C VAL A 51 13.86 6.63 -4.16
N ASN A 52 13.13 6.06 -3.21
CA ASN A 52 11.70 5.83 -3.39
C ASN A 52 10.93 7.15 -3.27
N LEU A 53 9.84 7.30 -4.03
CA LEU A 53 8.90 8.39 -3.83
C LEU A 53 8.11 8.19 -2.53
N PRO A 54 7.95 9.22 -1.69
CA PRO A 54 7.08 9.12 -0.51
C PRO A 54 5.63 8.85 -0.93
N LEU A 55 4.89 8.03 -0.16
CA LEU A 55 3.54 7.57 -0.56
C LEU A 55 2.52 8.69 -0.81
N GLN A 56 2.72 9.86 -0.19
CA GLN A 56 1.86 11.03 -0.39
C GLN A 56 2.27 11.91 -1.58
N HIS A 57 3.26 11.48 -2.38
CA HIS A 57 3.73 12.27 -3.51
C HIS A 57 2.67 12.34 -4.62
N TRP A 58 2.39 13.53 -5.11
CA TRP A 58 1.37 13.80 -6.14
C TRP A 58 1.59 13.02 -7.45
N ALA A 59 2.84 12.68 -7.76
CA ALA A 59 3.20 11.95 -8.98
C ALA A 59 2.53 10.56 -9.07
N TYR A 60 2.21 9.92 -7.93
CA TYR A 60 1.47 8.63 -7.96
C TYR A 60 0.12 8.77 -8.64
N SER A 61 -0.68 9.77 -8.22
CA SER A 61 -2.01 10.03 -8.81
C SER A 61 -1.91 10.49 -10.27
N ALA A 62 -0.88 11.28 -10.61
CA ALA A 62 -0.65 11.72 -11.97
C ALA A 62 -0.29 10.56 -12.91
N ILE A 63 0.65 9.68 -12.50
CA ILE A 63 1.06 8.49 -13.27
C ILE A 63 -0.11 7.51 -13.39
N GLU A 64 -0.85 7.27 -12.29
CA GLU A 64 -2.04 6.42 -12.33
C GLU A 64 -3.08 6.94 -13.31
N ARG A 65 -3.34 8.25 -13.32
CA ARG A 65 -4.30 8.87 -14.24
C ARG A 65 -3.86 8.76 -15.71
N LEU A 66 -2.59 9.03 -16.00
CA LEU A 66 -2.02 8.85 -17.34
C LEU A 66 -2.06 7.39 -17.79
N THR A 67 -1.86 6.45 -16.87
CA THR A 67 -2.02 5.01 -17.15
C THR A 67 -3.48 4.64 -17.44
N ALA A 68 -4.43 5.19 -16.67
CA ALA A 68 -5.85 4.97 -16.90
C ALA A 68 -6.32 5.56 -18.24
N LEU A 69 -5.77 6.72 -18.62
CA LEU A 69 -6.00 7.33 -19.94
C LEU A 69 -5.34 6.54 -21.09
N GLY A 70 -4.50 5.55 -20.80
CA GLY A 70 -3.76 4.77 -21.79
C GLY A 70 -2.58 5.50 -22.42
N ILE A 71 -2.12 6.59 -21.82
CA ILE A 71 -0.94 7.34 -22.27
C ILE A 71 0.33 6.61 -21.84
N ILE A 72 0.31 6.04 -20.62
CA ILE A 72 1.33 5.13 -20.10
C ILE A 72 0.79 3.69 -20.19
N ASP A 73 1.50 2.77 -20.85
CA ASP A 73 1.04 1.40 -21.00
C ASP A 73 1.67 0.42 -20.01
N ASP A 74 2.94 0.56 -19.75
CA ASP A 74 3.76 -0.48 -19.10
C ASP A 74 3.96 -0.25 -17.59
N ALA A 75 3.16 0.60 -16.94
CA ALA A 75 3.34 0.92 -15.54
C ALA A 75 2.74 -0.13 -14.60
N MET A 76 3.57 -0.61 -13.67
CA MET A 76 3.13 -1.37 -12.50
C MET A 76 2.88 -0.41 -11.33
N VAL A 77 1.63 0.02 -11.15
CA VAL A 77 1.27 1.10 -10.23
C VAL A 77 0.63 0.62 -8.92
N VAL A 78 0.29 -0.66 -8.81
CA VAL A 78 -0.41 -1.21 -7.64
C VAL A 78 0.51 -1.56 -6.46
N THR A 79 1.83 -1.41 -6.62
CA THR A 79 2.82 -1.66 -5.58
C THR A 79 3.67 -0.42 -5.35
N LYS A 80 3.51 0.18 -4.18
CA LYS A 80 4.22 1.40 -3.78
C LYS A 80 5.02 1.15 -2.50
N PRO A 81 6.12 1.86 -2.26
CA PRO A 81 6.71 2.86 -3.13
C PRO A 81 7.47 2.26 -4.32
N TYR A 82 7.54 3.03 -5.40
CA TYR A 82 8.51 2.80 -6.46
C TYR A 82 9.52 3.95 -6.53
N SER A 83 10.68 3.70 -7.15
CA SER A 83 11.77 4.66 -7.18
C SER A 83 11.49 5.84 -8.11
N ARG A 84 12.20 6.97 -7.90
CA ARG A 84 12.16 8.13 -8.81
C ARG A 84 12.53 7.73 -10.24
N LYS A 85 13.55 6.87 -10.43
CA LYS A 85 13.94 6.36 -11.76
C LYS A 85 12.85 5.52 -12.41
N GLU A 86 12.13 4.70 -11.63
CA GLU A 86 10.99 3.92 -12.14
C GLU A 86 9.85 4.85 -12.56
N ALA A 87 9.52 5.86 -11.75
CA ALA A 87 8.54 6.89 -12.09
C ALA A 87 8.93 7.65 -13.37
N ALA A 88 10.19 8.09 -13.45
CA ALA A 88 10.72 8.77 -14.62
C ALA A 88 10.64 7.91 -15.90
N LYS A 89 10.86 6.59 -15.79
CA LYS A 89 10.69 5.67 -16.92
C LYS A 89 9.26 5.65 -17.45
N TYR A 90 8.26 5.69 -16.56
CA TYR A 90 6.85 5.77 -16.97
C TYR A 90 6.55 7.09 -17.68
N VAL A 91 7.11 8.20 -17.18
CA VAL A 91 6.98 9.52 -17.81
C VAL A 91 7.71 9.56 -19.17
N ALA A 92 8.92 8.99 -19.24
CA ALA A 92 9.69 8.87 -20.48
C ALA A 92 8.89 8.14 -21.58
N GLN A 93 8.29 7.00 -21.23
CA GLN A 93 7.45 6.25 -22.16
C GLN A 93 6.27 7.10 -22.67
N ALA A 94 5.60 7.85 -21.80
CA ALA A 94 4.50 8.72 -22.22
C ALA A 94 4.98 9.79 -23.21
N ILE A 95 6.11 10.44 -22.93
CA ILE A 95 6.70 11.47 -23.80
C ILE A 95 7.06 10.89 -25.17
N GLU A 96 7.74 9.75 -25.19
CA GLU A 96 8.16 9.09 -26.45
C GLU A 96 6.97 8.68 -27.31
N ARG A 97 5.92 8.10 -26.69
CA ARG A 97 4.71 7.69 -27.41
C ARG A 97 3.93 8.87 -28.01
N VAL A 98 3.83 9.98 -27.27
CA VAL A 98 3.19 11.21 -27.76
C VAL A 98 4.03 11.81 -28.89
N ARG A 99 5.36 11.91 -28.74
CA ARG A 99 6.26 12.46 -29.77
C ARG A 99 6.30 11.61 -31.06
N ALA A 100 6.21 10.30 -30.91
CA ALA A 100 6.22 9.36 -32.03
C ALA A 100 4.85 9.17 -32.69
N ASP A 101 3.85 9.94 -32.28
CA ASP A 101 2.46 9.86 -32.77
C ASP A 101 1.83 8.45 -32.61
N GLN A 102 2.37 7.68 -31.65
CA GLN A 102 1.87 6.34 -31.35
C GLN A 102 0.57 6.34 -30.56
N ILE A 103 0.24 7.47 -29.95
CA ILE A 103 -0.98 7.67 -29.21
C ILE A 103 -1.50 9.09 -29.44
N SER A 104 -2.78 9.18 -29.81
CA SER A 104 -3.48 10.46 -29.85
C SER A 104 -3.90 10.86 -28.43
N ILE A 105 -3.67 12.11 -28.07
CA ILE A 105 -4.19 12.72 -26.84
C ILE A 105 -5.47 13.53 -27.09
N ASP A 106 -6.02 13.45 -28.31
CA ASP A 106 -7.21 14.23 -28.74
C ASP A 106 -8.37 14.06 -27.75
N GLY A 107 -8.88 15.19 -27.28
CA GLY A 107 -9.93 15.27 -26.27
C GLY A 107 -9.49 14.93 -24.83
N ARG A 108 -8.16 14.78 -24.62
CA ARG A 108 -7.51 14.53 -23.33
C ARG A 108 -6.38 15.52 -23.02
N GLU A 109 -6.15 16.49 -23.92
CA GLU A 109 -5.06 17.48 -23.84
C GLU A 109 -5.09 18.24 -22.54
N ALA A 110 -6.28 18.73 -22.15
CA ALA A 110 -6.47 19.49 -20.90
C ALA A 110 -6.09 18.70 -19.62
N ILE A 111 -5.96 17.37 -19.71
CA ILE A 111 -5.50 16.51 -18.61
C ILE A 111 -4.03 16.14 -18.82
N ALA A 112 -3.69 15.67 -20.02
CA ALA A 112 -2.41 15.05 -20.30
C ALA A 112 -1.25 16.05 -20.31
N GLU A 113 -1.42 17.19 -20.99
CA GLU A 113 -0.36 18.18 -21.16
C GLU A 113 0.10 18.79 -19.83
N PRO A 114 -0.79 19.32 -18.94
CA PRO A 114 -0.35 19.88 -17.67
C PRO A 114 0.28 18.84 -16.75
N LEU A 115 -0.23 17.58 -16.76
CA LEU A 115 0.35 16.49 -15.97
C LEU A 115 1.73 16.12 -16.47
N LEU A 116 1.91 15.93 -17.78
CA LEU A 116 3.21 15.62 -18.37
C LEU A 116 4.20 16.75 -18.16
N ALA A 117 3.81 17.99 -18.36
CA ALA A 117 4.68 19.17 -18.14
C ALA A 117 5.20 19.20 -16.69
N ARG A 118 4.35 19.01 -15.70
CA ARG A 118 4.75 18.97 -14.28
C ARG A 118 5.63 17.76 -13.97
N LEU A 119 5.30 16.57 -14.47
CA LEU A 119 6.11 15.36 -14.30
C LEU A 119 7.48 15.47 -14.97
N MET A 120 7.58 16.17 -16.13
CA MET A 120 8.86 16.44 -16.79
C MET A 120 9.78 17.32 -15.94
N VAL A 121 9.23 18.32 -15.25
CA VAL A 121 10.01 19.17 -14.34
C VAL A 121 10.41 18.39 -13.09
N GLU A 122 9.48 17.63 -12.51
CA GLU A 122 9.71 16.79 -11.31
C GLU A 122 10.83 15.77 -11.54
N PHE A 123 10.79 15.05 -12.66
CA PHE A 123 11.74 13.99 -12.99
C PHE A 123 12.82 14.43 -13.99
N ARG A 124 13.06 15.74 -14.14
CA ARG A 124 14.03 16.27 -15.10
C ARG A 124 15.41 15.60 -15.02
N PRO A 125 16.02 15.43 -13.83
CA PRO A 125 17.34 14.82 -13.73
C PRO A 125 17.35 13.37 -14.26
N GLU A 126 16.33 12.59 -13.90
CA GLU A 126 16.20 11.20 -14.31
C GLU A 126 15.91 11.08 -15.83
N LEU A 127 15.11 11.98 -16.40
CA LEU A 127 14.79 12.00 -17.84
C LEU A 127 16.01 12.39 -18.69
N ILE A 128 16.86 13.30 -18.20
CA ILE A 128 18.13 13.63 -18.85
C ILE A 128 19.06 12.41 -18.87
N MET A 129 19.17 11.69 -17.75
CA MET A 129 19.97 10.48 -17.64
C MET A 129 19.49 9.36 -18.58
N GLN A 130 18.18 9.28 -18.80
CA GLN A 130 17.57 8.33 -19.73
C GLN A 130 17.65 8.78 -21.18
N GLY A 131 18.16 10.01 -21.46
CA GLY A 131 18.31 10.57 -22.80
C GLY A 131 17.00 11.02 -23.46
N VAL A 132 15.93 11.16 -22.69
CA VAL A 132 14.59 11.55 -23.20
C VAL A 132 14.49 13.05 -23.45
N ILE A 133 15.20 13.84 -22.63
CA ILE A 133 15.30 15.31 -22.77
C ILE A 133 16.77 15.73 -22.77
N GLU A 134 17.04 16.87 -23.40
CA GLU A 134 18.38 17.42 -23.42
C GLU A 134 18.76 18.02 -22.06
N GLY A 135 20.02 17.82 -21.67
CA GLY A 135 20.61 18.37 -20.48
C GLY A 135 22.01 18.90 -20.73
N SER A 136 22.47 19.83 -19.89
CA SER A 136 23.85 20.32 -19.92
C SER A 136 24.84 19.19 -19.57
N GLY A 137 26.09 19.30 -20.00
CA GLY A 137 27.13 18.31 -19.71
C GLY A 137 27.31 18.04 -18.20
N LYS A 138 27.12 19.07 -17.33
CA LYS A 138 27.16 18.94 -15.87
C LYS A 138 25.98 18.11 -15.31
N GLU A 139 24.79 18.20 -15.91
CA GLU A 139 23.61 17.44 -15.49
C GLU A 139 23.72 15.94 -15.85
N ARG A 140 24.53 15.60 -16.90
CA ARG A 140 24.72 14.21 -17.37
C ARG A 140 25.73 13.39 -16.56
N THR A 141 26.70 14.05 -15.89
CA THR A 141 27.88 13.40 -15.34
C THR A 141 27.93 13.34 -13.80
N GLY A 142 26.92 13.83 -13.11
CA GLY A 142 26.90 13.85 -11.65
C GLY A 142 26.81 12.46 -11.04
N SER A 143 27.91 11.97 -10.46
CA SER A 143 27.92 10.72 -9.66
C SER A 143 27.21 10.88 -8.31
N LEU A 144 26.95 12.09 -7.89
CA LEU A 144 26.28 12.45 -6.65
C LEU A 144 25.05 13.30 -6.95
N ARG A 145 23.88 12.87 -6.48
CA ARG A 145 22.62 13.61 -6.57
C ARG A 145 22.01 13.72 -5.20
N TYR A 146 21.39 14.83 -4.91
CA TYR A 146 20.70 15.06 -3.66
C TYR A 146 19.51 15.99 -3.88
N GLY A 147 18.60 16.00 -2.92
CA GLY A 147 17.47 16.90 -2.87
C GLY A 147 16.82 16.90 -1.51
N ALA A 148 15.92 17.82 -1.33
CA ALA A 148 15.13 17.93 -0.12
C ALA A 148 13.69 18.31 -0.44
N ARG A 149 12.77 17.85 0.40
CA ARG A 149 11.36 18.25 0.41
C ARG A 149 10.97 18.65 1.81
N VAL A 150 10.33 19.77 1.94
CA VAL A 150 9.70 20.24 3.18
C VAL A 150 8.21 20.29 2.94
N GLN A 151 7.45 19.67 3.83
CA GLN A 151 6.00 19.75 3.85
C GLN A 151 5.54 20.14 5.24
N SER A 152 4.86 21.27 5.35
CA SER A 152 4.23 21.73 6.60
C SER A 152 2.72 21.73 6.42
N GLU A 153 2.01 21.18 7.41
CA GLU A 153 0.55 21.11 7.44
C GLU A 153 0.07 21.67 8.78
N VAL A 154 -0.88 22.57 8.74
CA VAL A 154 -1.58 23.09 9.91
C VAL A 154 -3.00 22.59 9.87
N ASP A 155 -3.39 21.90 10.93
CA ASP A 155 -4.71 21.33 11.12
C ASP A 155 -5.43 22.08 12.24
N ALA A 156 -6.69 22.43 12.03
CA ALA A 156 -7.61 22.87 13.08
C ALA A 156 -8.74 21.84 13.18
N PHE A 157 -8.70 21.01 14.21
CA PHE A 157 -9.62 19.92 14.39
C PHE A 157 -10.55 20.20 15.59
N PHE A 158 -11.85 20.24 15.33
CA PHE A 158 -12.88 20.43 16.33
C PHE A 158 -13.59 19.10 16.55
N VAL A 159 -13.37 18.52 17.71
CA VAL A 159 -13.89 17.21 18.12
C VAL A 159 -15.27 17.38 18.72
N GLY A 160 -16.21 16.58 18.25
CA GLY A 160 -17.56 16.55 18.79
C GLY A 160 -17.65 15.87 20.16
N GLU A 161 -18.84 15.93 20.75
CA GLU A 161 -19.15 15.36 22.06
C GLU A 161 -18.75 13.87 22.16
N GLY A 162 -18.16 13.48 23.28
CA GLY A 162 -17.76 12.11 23.55
C GLY A 162 -16.45 11.65 22.88
N GLN A 163 -15.72 12.56 22.22
CA GLN A 163 -14.40 12.28 21.68
C GLN A 163 -13.37 13.33 22.10
N THR A 164 -12.13 12.90 22.29
CA THR A 164 -11.00 13.79 22.55
C THR A 164 -9.98 13.78 21.42
N VAL A 165 -9.87 12.65 20.74
CA VAL A 165 -8.95 12.44 19.60
C VAL A 165 -9.61 11.58 18.53
N ARG A 166 -9.11 11.68 17.31
CA ARG A 166 -9.49 10.82 16.19
C ARG A 166 -8.24 10.37 15.44
N PHE A 167 -8.15 9.10 15.07
CA PHE A 167 -7.03 8.63 14.24
C PHE A 167 -7.11 9.20 12.81
N ARG A 168 -5.94 9.42 12.23
CA ARG A 168 -5.78 9.89 10.85
C ARG A 168 -5.66 8.70 9.91
N GLU A 169 -6.65 8.49 9.07
CA GLU A 169 -6.60 7.39 8.09
C GLU A 169 -5.44 7.58 7.11
N ASN A 170 -4.64 6.53 6.91
CA ASN A 170 -3.50 6.52 6.00
C ASN A 170 -2.45 7.62 6.26
N ARG A 171 -2.17 7.93 7.52
CA ARG A 171 -1.20 8.96 7.93
C ARG A 171 -0.09 8.45 8.85
N GLY A 172 0.21 7.14 8.83
CA GLY A 172 1.35 6.59 9.57
C GLY A 172 1.14 6.45 11.06
N GLY A 173 -0.08 6.08 11.50
CA GLY A 173 -0.39 5.85 12.91
C GLY A 173 -0.58 7.14 13.72
N GLU A 174 -0.98 8.23 13.06
CA GLU A 174 -1.18 9.53 13.69
C GLU A 174 -2.62 9.78 14.10
N TYR A 175 -2.81 10.76 15.01
CA TYR A 175 -4.09 11.22 15.50
C TYR A 175 -4.30 12.70 15.22
N TYR A 176 -5.55 13.10 15.04
CA TYR A 176 -6.00 14.46 15.23
C TYR A 176 -6.27 14.71 16.72
N ALA A 177 -5.73 15.80 17.25
CA ALA A 177 -6.08 16.29 18.57
C ALA A 177 -7.03 17.47 18.44
N ASN A 178 -7.88 17.70 19.46
CA ASN A 178 -8.74 18.87 19.49
C ASN A 178 -7.92 20.17 19.51
N GLY A 179 -8.30 21.14 18.68
CA GLY A 179 -7.60 22.42 18.52
C GLY A 179 -6.69 22.48 17.31
N VAL A 180 -5.66 23.33 17.38
CA VAL A 180 -4.74 23.57 16.27
C VAL A 180 -3.46 22.76 16.45
N GLN A 181 -3.08 22.04 15.42
CA GLN A 181 -1.86 21.21 15.38
C GLN A 181 -1.05 21.56 14.13
N ASN A 182 0.25 21.71 14.28
CA ASN A 182 1.18 21.87 13.15
C ASN A 182 2.02 20.61 13.02
N GLN A 183 2.20 20.14 11.80
CA GLN A 183 3.02 19.01 11.45
C GLN A 183 3.97 19.38 10.33
N THR A 184 5.26 19.14 10.51
CA THR A 184 6.28 19.43 9.50
C THR A 184 7.13 18.19 9.23
N ASP A 185 7.11 17.73 7.99
CA ASP A 185 7.98 16.71 7.45
C ASP A 185 9.14 17.36 6.70
N VAL A 186 10.38 16.98 7.03
CA VAL A 186 11.59 17.40 6.32
C VAL A 186 12.25 16.16 5.75
N ARG A 187 12.21 15.98 4.44
CA ARG A 187 12.78 14.81 3.77
C ARG A 187 14.01 15.21 2.99
N GLY A 188 15.17 14.70 3.38
CA GLY A 188 16.42 14.80 2.63
C GLY A 188 16.77 13.47 1.97
N TRP A 189 17.40 13.52 0.80
CA TRP A 189 17.88 12.31 0.13
C TRP A 189 19.20 12.54 -0.59
N LEU A 190 19.95 11.45 -0.72
CA LEU A 190 21.24 11.40 -1.40
C LEU A 190 21.32 10.13 -2.24
N GLU A 191 21.78 10.25 -3.48
CA GLU A 191 22.08 9.13 -4.38
C GLU A 191 23.55 9.17 -4.79
N VAL A 192 24.23 8.04 -4.70
CA VAL A 192 25.64 7.88 -5.07
C VAL A 192 25.72 6.95 -6.27
N GLY A 193 26.06 7.49 -7.41
CA GLY A 193 26.05 6.75 -8.68
C GLY A 193 24.68 6.09 -8.93
N ASP A 194 24.73 4.87 -9.42
CA ASP A 194 23.56 4.02 -9.66
C ASP A 194 23.44 2.85 -8.67
N TRP A 195 24.23 2.85 -7.60
CA TRP A 195 24.35 1.69 -6.70
C TRP A 195 23.88 1.94 -5.26
N ALA A 196 23.82 3.19 -4.77
CA ALA A 196 23.40 3.49 -3.41
C ALA A 196 22.50 4.73 -3.33
N SER A 197 21.55 4.71 -2.41
CA SER A 197 20.77 5.88 -2.01
C SER A 197 20.41 5.86 -0.53
N VAL A 198 20.32 7.04 0.07
CA VAL A 198 19.96 7.26 1.47
C VAL A 198 18.80 8.25 1.54
N VAL A 199 17.86 7.98 2.43
CA VAL A 199 16.74 8.89 2.76
C VAL A 199 16.71 9.12 4.25
N VAL A 200 16.47 10.36 4.65
CA VAL A 200 16.25 10.78 6.04
C VAL A 200 15.03 11.68 6.08
N GLN A 201 14.02 11.33 6.86
CA GLN A 201 12.78 12.09 6.98
C GLN A 201 12.35 12.20 8.45
N PRO A 202 12.87 13.18 9.21
CA PRO A 202 12.30 13.55 10.49
C PRO A 202 10.95 14.22 10.29
N LYS A 203 10.03 13.94 11.22
CA LYS A 203 8.75 14.61 11.34
C LYS A 203 8.63 15.31 12.69
N PHE A 204 8.14 16.53 12.66
CA PHE A 204 7.93 17.39 13.83
C PHE A 204 6.43 17.65 13.98
N ILE A 205 5.92 17.49 15.21
CA ILE A 205 4.51 17.75 15.54
C ILE A 205 4.46 18.71 16.72
N SER A 206 3.74 19.82 16.54
CA SER A 206 3.46 20.77 17.61
C SER A 206 2.15 20.42 18.36
N ASN A 207 1.95 21.05 19.51
CA ASN A 207 0.74 20.94 20.34
C ASN A 207 0.52 19.54 20.96
N ARG A 208 1.56 19.06 21.62
CA ARG A 208 1.55 17.82 22.40
C ARG A 208 0.46 17.76 23.46
N ASN A 209 0.18 18.89 24.15
CA ASN A 209 -0.75 18.95 25.28
C ASN A 209 -2.18 18.57 24.90
N ALA A 210 -2.58 18.78 23.65
CA ALA A 210 -3.91 18.38 23.17
C ALA A 210 -4.11 16.85 23.13
N LEU A 211 -3.01 16.08 23.12
CA LEU A 211 -3.05 14.61 23.14
C LEU A 211 -2.95 14.05 24.57
N SER A 212 -2.44 14.83 25.53
CA SER A 212 -2.29 14.40 26.92
C SER A 212 -3.61 14.39 27.70
N GLU A 213 -4.64 15.07 27.21
CA GLU A 213 -5.98 15.11 27.82
C GLU A 213 -6.90 13.98 27.30
N GLY A 214 -6.43 13.17 26.36
CA GLY A 214 -7.14 12.01 25.84
C GLY A 214 -7.10 10.80 26.77
N PRO A 215 -7.92 9.76 26.52
CA PRO A 215 -7.80 8.51 27.25
C PRO A 215 -6.37 7.99 27.13
N THR A 216 -5.84 7.46 28.23
CA THR A 216 -4.51 6.82 28.27
C THR A 216 -4.54 5.63 27.33
N ILE A 217 -4.06 5.83 26.12
CA ILE A 217 -4.02 4.80 25.08
C ILE A 217 -2.65 4.14 25.19
N GLY A 218 -2.50 3.14 26.05
CA GLY A 218 -1.34 2.25 26.19
C GLY A 218 -0.08 2.66 25.40
N PRO A 219 0.46 1.80 24.55
CA PRO A 219 1.68 2.08 23.79
C PRO A 219 1.61 3.27 22.82
N LEU A 220 0.42 3.75 22.50
CA LEU A 220 0.26 4.90 21.61
C LEU A 220 0.55 6.24 22.30
N THR A 221 0.48 6.31 23.63
CA THR A 221 0.89 7.51 24.37
C THR A 221 2.36 7.83 24.16
N SER A 222 3.22 6.83 24.04
CA SER A 222 4.64 7.04 23.81
C SER A 222 4.94 7.64 22.43
N LEU A 223 4.19 7.26 21.38
CA LEU A 223 4.31 7.84 20.04
C LEU A 223 3.75 9.25 19.95
N ASN A 224 2.61 9.49 20.60
CA ASN A 224 1.97 10.80 20.63
C ASN A 224 2.71 11.80 21.52
N ASP A 225 3.54 11.32 22.44
CA ASP A 225 4.41 12.11 23.28
C ASP A 225 5.65 12.68 22.57
N GLN A 226 5.93 12.26 21.36
CA GLN A 226 7.11 12.70 20.63
C GLN A 226 6.83 13.97 19.81
N TYR A 227 7.59 15.03 20.11
CA TYR A 227 7.63 16.24 19.26
C TYR A 227 8.28 16.00 17.91
N ALA A 228 9.18 15.03 17.87
CA ALA A 228 9.88 14.66 16.66
C ALA A 228 10.14 13.15 16.65
N TYR A 229 9.92 12.54 15.50
CA TYR A 229 10.29 11.14 15.26
C TYR A 229 10.83 10.96 13.84
N MET A 230 11.60 9.90 13.64
CA MET A 230 12.08 9.52 12.31
C MET A 230 10.99 8.76 11.58
N ARG A 231 10.36 9.42 10.58
CA ARG A 231 9.31 8.82 9.75
C ARG A 231 9.88 7.86 8.72
N GLU A 232 10.98 8.26 8.06
CA GLU A 232 11.71 7.42 7.12
C GLU A 232 13.21 7.59 7.37
N LEU A 233 13.92 6.47 7.43
CA LEU A 233 15.38 6.41 7.44
C LEU A 233 15.75 5.14 6.71
N SER A 234 16.29 5.25 5.50
CA SER A 234 16.61 4.08 4.71
C SER A 234 17.93 4.21 3.95
N LEU A 235 18.63 3.09 3.86
CA LEU A 235 19.77 2.88 2.97
C LEU A 235 19.34 1.83 1.94
N LYS A 236 19.40 2.18 0.66
CA LYS A 236 19.14 1.27 -0.45
C LYS A 236 20.41 1.04 -1.25
N LEU A 237 20.73 -0.21 -1.48
CA LEU A 237 21.83 -0.67 -2.32
C LEU A 237 21.26 -1.46 -3.49
N SER A 238 21.69 -1.17 -4.71
CA SER A 238 21.24 -1.88 -5.91
C SER A 238 22.42 -2.48 -6.65
N PHE A 239 22.27 -3.73 -7.05
CA PHE A 239 23.21 -4.41 -7.92
C PHE A 239 22.45 -5.08 -9.05
N ARG A 240 22.71 -4.67 -10.30
CA ARG A 240 21.93 -5.07 -11.48
C ARG A 240 20.44 -4.77 -11.26
N ASN A 241 19.59 -5.81 -11.13
CA ASN A 241 18.16 -5.64 -10.88
C ASN A 241 17.74 -6.12 -9.47
N VAL A 242 18.68 -6.25 -8.56
CA VAL A 242 18.41 -6.60 -7.15
C VAL A 242 18.64 -5.39 -6.29
N ALA A 243 17.65 -5.01 -5.50
CA ALA A 243 17.72 -3.93 -4.52
C ALA A 243 17.60 -4.50 -3.11
N LEU A 244 18.56 -4.16 -2.26
CA LEU A 244 18.53 -4.35 -0.82
C LEU A 244 18.29 -3.01 -0.15
N GLU A 245 17.25 -2.91 0.66
CA GLU A 245 16.92 -1.70 1.42
C GLU A 245 16.83 -2.04 2.90
N VAL A 246 17.49 -1.26 3.75
CA VAL A 246 17.48 -1.45 5.20
C VAL A 246 17.08 -0.15 5.85
N GLY A 247 16.12 -0.21 6.76
CA GLY A 247 15.69 0.96 7.51
C GLY A 247 14.20 1.01 7.78
N ARG A 248 13.72 2.19 8.11
CA ARG A 248 12.32 2.48 8.40
C ARG A 248 11.60 3.02 7.18
N GLY A 249 10.40 2.47 6.90
CA GLY A 249 9.57 2.93 5.79
C GLY A 249 8.20 2.29 5.78
N THR A 250 7.38 2.70 4.83
CA THR A 250 6.02 2.20 4.62
C THR A 250 5.89 1.49 3.27
N GLN A 251 4.95 0.56 3.19
CA GLN A 251 4.60 -0.15 1.97
C GLN A 251 3.10 0.01 1.70
N TRP A 252 2.73 0.10 0.42
CA TRP A 252 1.34 0.04 -0.02
C TRP A 252 1.24 -1.02 -1.11
N TRP A 253 0.61 -2.14 -0.82
CA TRP A 253 0.52 -3.29 -1.70
C TRP A 253 -0.94 -3.63 -2.02
N GLY A 254 -1.36 -3.26 -3.22
CA GLY A 254 -2.71 -3.42 -3.73
C GLY A 254 -3.19 -2.20 -4.50
N PRO A 255 -4.21 -2.37 -5.37
CA PRO A 255 -4.77 -1.31 -6.20
C PRO A 255 -5.75 -0.39 -5.45
N GLY A 256 -6.20 -0.75 -4.25
CA GLY A 256 -7.12 0.07 -3.47
C GLY A 256 -6.57 1.49 -3.26
N TYR A 257 -7.43 2.47 -3.38
CA TYR A 257 -7.11 3.90 -3.30
C TYR A 257 -7.33 4.48 -1.91
N HIS A 258 -8.51 4.22 -1.32
CA HIS A 258 -8.83 4.63 0.05
C HIS A 258 -8.14 3.73 1.08
N GLY A 259 -7.83 2.49 0.69
CA GLY A 259 -7.07 1.53 1.47
C GLY A 259 -6.72 0.30 0.64
N SER A 260 -5.83 -0.55 1.13
CA SER A 260 -5.59 -1.90 0.64
C SER A 260 -5.73 -2.89 1.78
N LEU A 261 -6.16 -4.10 1.50
CA LEU A 261 -6.51 -5.09 2.53
C LEU A 261 -5.31 -5.52 3.39
N LEU A 262 -4.08 -5.55 2.87
CA LEU A 262 -2.94 -6.10 3.60
C LEU A 262 -1.93 -5.07 4.08
N LEU A 263 -1.51 -4.12 3.22
CA LEU A 263 -0.49 -3.13 3.56
C LEU A 263 -0.83 -1.76 2.99
N THR A 264 -0.86 -0.77 3.89
CA THR A 264 -1.02 0.65 3.59
C THR A 264 -0.07 1.48 4.46
N ASN A 265 -0.15 2.79 4.36
CA ASN A 265 0.47 3.72 5.29
C ASN A 265 -0.46 4.12 6.46
N HIS A 266 -1.45 3.28 6.80
CA HIS A 266 -2.32 3.55 7.93
C HIS A 266 -1.58 3.38 9.27
N ALA A 267 -0.84 2.30 9.42
CA ALA A 267 -0.01 2.04 10.59
C ALA A 267 1.31 2.83 10.57
N PHE A 268 1.98 2.88 11.72
CA PHE A 268 3.32 3.47 11.86
C PHE A 268 4.31 2.75 10.94
N PRO A 269 5.29 3.49 10.35
CA PRO A 269 6.31 2.89 9.49
C PRO A 269 7.07 1.75 10.15
N LEU A 270 7.35 0.69 9.41
CA LEU A 270 8.03 -0.51 9.88
C LEU A 270 9.55 -0.39 9.77
N ASP A 271 10.28 -0.88 10.76
CA ASP A 271 11.71 -1.14 10.68
C ASP A 271 11.92 -2.47 9.96
N MET A 272 12.57 -2.45 8.77
CA MET A 272 12.62 -3.61 7.90
C MET A 272 13.91 -3.74 7.11
N ILE A 273 14.16 -4.97 6.69
CA ILE A 273 15.11 -5.31 5.61
C ILE A 273 14.27 -5.76 4.42
N LYS A 274 14.43 -5.10 3.30
CA LYS A 274 13.67 -5.35 2.08
C LYS A 274 14.58 -5.82 0.97
N LEU A 275 14.19 -6.86 0.27
CA LEU A 275 14.89 -7.40 -0.89
C LEU A 275 13.89 -7.54 -2.04
N GLY A 276 14.23 -7.01 -3.20
CA GLY A 276 13.33 -7.06 -4.35
C GLY A 276 14.01 -6.75 -5.67
N SER A 277 13.23 -6.76 -6.74
CA SER A 277 13.65 -6.25 -8.04
C SER A 277 13.58 -4.73 -8.05
N ASP A 278 14.64 -4.08 -8.53
CA ASP A 278 14.71 -2.62 -8.63
C ASP A 278 13.77 -2.07 -9.72
N LYS A 279 13.57 -2.85 -10.76
CA LYS A 279 12.64 -2.60 -11.88
C LYS A 279 11.94 -3.88 -12.32
N ALA A 280 10.83 -3.74 -13.04
CA ALA A 280 10.17 -4.87 -13.69
C ALA A 280 11.09 -5.53 -14.72
N PHE A 281 11.02 -6.85 -14.83
CA PHE A 281 11.86 -7.68 -15.68
C PHE A 281 11.05 -8.74 -16.44
N TYR A 282 11.62 -9.27 -17.51
CA TYR A 282 11.10 -10.42 -18.24
C TYR A 282 11.81 -11.69 -17.79
N LEU A 283 11.07 -12.77 -17.72
CA LEU A 283 11.67 -14.09 -17.53
C LEU A 283 12.49 -14.48 -18.80
N PRO A 284 13.57 -15.27 -18.65
CA PRO A 284 14.40 -15.67 -19.77
C PRO A 284 13.72 -16.69 -20.70
N TRP A 285 14.27 -16.85 -21.91
CA TRP A 285 13.88 -17.81 -22.94
C TRP A 285 12.41 -17.71 -23.35
N VAL A 286 11.74 -18.84 -23.49
CA VAL A 286 10.34 -18.98 -23.91
C VAL A 286 9.35 -18.31 -22.95
N PHE A 287 9.76 -17.99 -21.73
CA PHE A 287 8.93 -17.30 -20.74
C PHE A 287 8.92 -15.77 -20.90
N ARG A 288 9.71 -15.22 -21.84
CA ARG A 288 9.78 -13.78 -22.11
C ARG A 288 8.42 -13.21 -22.54
N ASP A 289 7.69 -13.97 -23.33
CA ASP A 289 6.40 -13.57 -23.90
C ASP A 289 5.24 -13.63 -22.89
N LEU A 290 5.49 -14.17 -21.70
CA LEU A 290 4.50 -14.15 -20.60
C LEU A 290 4.25 -12.76 -20.02
N GLY A 291 5.10 -11.76 -20.33
CA GLY A 291 4.96 -10.40 -19.80
C GLY A 291 6.00 -10.06 -18.72
N LYS A 292 5.78 -8.94 -18.04
CA LYS A 292 6.71 -8.38 -17.06
C LYS A 292 6.40 -8.84 -15.64
N TRP A 293 7.46 -8.99 -14.83
CA TRP A 293 7.40 -9.42 -13.44
C TRP A 293 8.12 -8.43 -12.54
N LYS A 294 7.65 -8.28 -11.31
CA LYS A 294 8.32 -7.55 -10.24
C LYS A 294 8.14 -8.30 -8.93
N ILE A 295 9.19 -8.42 -8.13
CA ILE A 295 9.19 -9.14 -6.87
C ILE A 295 9.65 -8.20 -5.77
N ASN A 296 8.92 -8.17 -4.67
CA ASN A 296 9.26 -7.45 -3.46
C ASN A 296 9.10 -8.37 -2.26
N SER A 297 10.07 -8.36 -1.35
CA SER A 297 9.96 -9.03 -0.07
C SER A 297 10.54 -8.16 1.04
N PHE A 298 10.06 -8.32 2.24
CA PHE A 298 10.62 -7.67 3.42
C PHE A 298 10.54 -8.56 4.66
N LEU A 299 11.44 -8.34 5.58
CA LEU A 299 11.38 -8.82 6.95
C LEU A 299 11.37 -7.60 7.87
N ALA A 300 10.28 -7.42 8.62
CA ALA A 300 10.10 -6.31 9.54
C ALA A 300 9.98 -6.81 10.98
N GLN A 301 10.30 -5.93 11.92
CA GLN A 301 10.07 -6.12 13.34
C GLN A 301 8.92 -5.21 13.78
N LEU A 302 7.98 -5.78 14.53
CA LEU A 302 6.86 -5.05 15.13
C LEU A 302 7.28 -4.45 16.48
N GLU A 303 6.40 -3.61 17.04
CA GLU A 303 6.58 -2.90 18.31
C GLU A 303 6.86 -3.83 19.49
N ASP A 304 7.41 -3.24 20.53
CA ASP A 304 7.70 -3.93 21.80
C ASP A 304 6.43 -4.17 22.63
N GLU A 305 5.54 -3.20 22.67
CA GLU A 305 4.33 -3.19 23.48
C GLU A 305 3.19 -3.96 22.81
N ARG A 306 3.38 -5.28 22.68
CA ARG A 306 2.40 -6.21 22.13
C ARG A 306 2.46 -7.57 22.85
N ASP A 307 1.52 -8.46 22.57
CA ASP A 307 1.44 -9.81 23.15
C ASP A 307 2.75 -10.61 23.06
N TYR A 308 3.40 -10.59 21.91
CA TYR A 308 4.77 -11.10 21.72
C TYR A 308 5.66 -9.95 21.27
N SER A 309 6.32 -9.32 22.21
CA SER A 309 7.25 -8.21 21.97
C SER A 309 8.22 -8.56 20.85
N HIS A 310 8.46 -7.61 19.93
CA HIS A 310 9.35 -7.79 18.78
C HIS A 310 8.99 -8.96 17.85
N ALA A 311 7.69 -9.31 17.76
CA ALA A 311 7.23 -10.23 16.72
C ALA A 311 7.65 -9.74 15.34
N LYS A 312 7.84 -10.66 14.40
CA LYS A 312 8.32 -10.36 13.05
C LYS A 312 7.22 -10.56 12.02
N ILE A 313 7.28 -9.79 10.96
CA ILE A 313 6.46 -9.99 9.77
C ILE A 313 7.38 -10.18 8.57
N PHE A 314 7.19 -11.28 7.85
CA PHE A 314 7.73 -11.48 6.52
C PHE A 314 6.63 -11.20 5.49
N GLY A 315 6.93 -10.32 4.53
CA GLY A 315 6.06 -10.01 3.40
C GLY A 315 6.71 -10.44 2.09
N LEU A 316 5.92 -11.06 1.22
CA LEU A 316 6.29 -11.39 -0.16
C LEU A 316 5.20 -10.94 -1.10
N ARG A 317 5.58 -10.21 -2.14
CA ARG A 317 4.70 -9.77 -3.21
C ARG A 317 5.31 -10.04 -4.58
N VAL A 318 4.50 -10.60 -5.46
CA VAL A 318 4.82 -10.81 -6.87
C VAL A 318 3.80 -10.03 -7.69
N ASN A 319 4.28 -9.10 -8.51
CA ASN A 319 3.47 -8.41 -9.51
C ASN A 319 3.74 -9.02 -10.89
N TYR A 320 2.69 -9.15 -11.66
CA TYR A 320 2.68 -9.70 -12.99
C TYR A 320 1.88 -8.80 -13.95
N LEU A 321 2.50 -8.38 -15.03
CA LEU A 321 1.89 -7.59 -16.10
C LEU A 321 1.89 -8.43 -17.40
N PRO A 322 0.86 -9.29 -17.58
CA PRO A 322 0.74 -10.11 -18.80
C PRO A 322 0.49 -9.27 -20.06
N ALA A 323 -0.21 -8.17 -19.90
CA ALA A 323 -0.53 -7.24 -20.97
C ALA A 323 -0.58 -5.81 -20.42
N SER A 324 -0.41 -4.80 -21.26
CA SER A 324 -0.40 -3.38 -20.86
C SER A 324 -1.67 -2.90 -20.16
N TRP A 325 -2.76 -3.61 -20.34
CA TRP A 325 -4.06 -3.29 -19.74
C TRP A 325 -4.38 -4.06 -18.45
N LEU A 326 -3.57 -5.08 -18.08
CA LEU A 326 -3.84 -5.95 -16.93
C LEU A 326 -2.61 -6.10 -16.05
N GLU A 327 -2.72 -5.72 -14.79
CA GLU A 327 -1.75 -5.98 -13.73
C GLU A 327 -2.37 -6.90 -12.68
N ILE A 328 -1.63 -7.93 -12.25
CA ILE A 328 -2.04 -8.91 -11.24
C ILE A 328 -1.01 -8.89 -10.12
N GLY A 329 -1.46 -8.91 -8.86
CA GLY A 329 -0.62 -9.01 -7.69
C GLY A 329 -0.94 -10.25 -6.87
N LEU A 330 0.10 -10.88 -6.32
CA LEU A 330 0.01 -11.95 -5.34
C LEU A 330 0.80 -11.54 -4.12
N THR A 331 0.15 -11.50 -2.95
CA THR A 331 0.76 -11.06 -1.69
C THR A 331 0.57 -12.09 -0.61
N ARG A 332 1.61 -12.30 0.21
CA ARG A 332 1.52 -13.05 1.45
C ARG A 332 2.24 -12.32 2.56
N LEU A 333 1.61 -12.25 3.72
CA LEU A 333 2.18 -11.80 4.98
C LEU A 333 2.19 -12.96 5.95
N THR A 334 3.31 -13.12 6.68
CA THR A 334 3.46 -14.15 7.72
C THR A 334 4.02 -13.49 8.97
N GLN A 335 3.22 -13.45 10.03
CA GLN A 335 3.63 -12.97 11.36
C GLN A 335 4.11 -14.16 12.19
N PHE A 336 5.28 -14.03 12.83
CA PHE A 336 5.91 -15.10 13.59
C PHE A 336 6.89 -14.58 14.63
N GLY A 337 7.38 -15.46 15.50
CA GLY A 337 8.41 -15.16 16.49
C GLY A 337 7.93 -14.17 17.54
N GLY A 338 8.87 -13.43 18.10
CA GLY A 338 8.68 -12.56 19.24
C GLY A 338 9.25 -13.14 20.53
N GLN A 339 9.25 -12.36 21.58
CA GLN A 339 9.81 -12.76 22.87
C GLN A 339 9.08 -13.98 23.44
N GLY A 340 9.82 -14.98 23.86
CA GLY A 340 9.27 -16.23 24.37
C GLY A 340 8.87 -17.27 23.31
N ARG A 341 8.96 -16.95 21.99
CA ARG A 341 8.70 -17.89 20.89
C ARG A 341 10.02 -18.25 20.21
N GLY A 342 10.42 -19.51 20.25
CA GLY A 342 11.69 -20.01 19.69
C GLY A 342 11.72 -20.12 18.16
N GLN A 343 11.00 -19.25 17.44
CA GLN A 343 10.87 -19.27 16.00
C GLN A 343 11.97 -18.43 15.33
N SER A 344 12.58 -18.96 14.27
CA SER A 344 13.66 -18.32 13.53
C SER A 344 13.38 -18.21 12.04
N PHE A 345 13.77 -17.08 11.43
CA PHE A 345 13.77 -16.90 9.98
C PHE A 345 15.01 -17.60 9.35
N PRO A 346 14.92 -18.22 8.15
CA PRO A 346 13.74 -18.38 7.30
C PRO A 346 12.92 -19.65 7.56
N ARG A 347 13.41 -20.53 8.44
CA ARG A 347 12.82 -21.87 8.68
C ARG A 347 11.33 -21.78 9.07
N THR A 348 11.00 -20.87 9.98
CA THR A 348 9.62 -20.69 10.43
C THR A 348 8.68 -20.32 9.29
N VAL A 349 9.07 -19.39 8.42
CA VAL A 349 8.25 -19.00 7.26
C VAL A 349 7.99 -20.19 6.33
N VAL A 350 8.99 -21.04 6.11
CA VAL A 350 8.86 -22.24 5.29
C VAL A 350 7.95 -23.27 5.96
N ASP A 351 8.06 -23.44 7.27
CA ASP A 351 7.24 -24.39 8.04
C ASP A 351 5.79 -23.91 8.12
N CYS A 352 5.53 -22.60 8.28
CA CYS A 352 4.21 -22.00 8.19
C CYS A 352 3.58 -22.26 6.81
N TYR A 353 4.35 -22.09 5.73
CA TYR A 353 3.89 -22.39 4.37
C TYR A 353 3.51 -23.87 4.19
N LYS A 354 4.30 -24.79 4.73
CA LYS A 354 4.04 -26.24 4.63
C LYS A 354 2.87 -26.69 5.51
N ASN A 355 2.60 -25.96 6.59
CA ASN A 355 1.57 -26.25 7.58
C ASN A 355 1.55 -27.72 7.99
N PRO A 356 2.59 -28.23 8.65
CA PRO A 356 2.67 -29.62 9.05
C PRO A 356 1.56 -29.97 10.05
N PRO A 357 1.00 -31.19 10.01
CA PRO A 357 -0.20 -31.58 10.78
C PRO A 357 -0.03 -31.57 12.30
N ASN A 358 1.19 -31.39 12.82
CA ASN A 358 1.51 -31.45 14.25
C ASN A 358 2.21 -30.18 14.75
N GLN A 359 1.84 -29.01 14.27
CA GLN A 359 2.36 -27.75 14.83
C GLN A 359 1.88 -27.56 16.28
N THR A 360 2.81 -27.25 17.17
CA THR A 360 2.48 -26.79 18.52
C THR A 360 2.04 -25.34 18.49
N ALA A 361 1.28 -24.87 19.47
CA ALA A 361 0.85 -23.47 19.58
C ALA A 361 2.04 -22.48 19.52
N SER A 362 3.22 -22.87 20.02
CA SER A 362 4.45 -22.04 19.95
C SER A 362 5.09 -22.01 18.56
N GLN A 363 4.69 -22.88 17.64
CA GLN A 363 5.18 -22.93 16.25
C GLN A 363 4.17 -22.34 15.25
N ASP A 364 2.97 -22.02 15.72
CA ASP A 364 1.91 -21.45 14.89
C ASP A 364 2.25 -20.04 14.43
N CYS A 365 1.73 -19.64 13.27
CA CYS A 365 1.95 -18.37 12.62
C CYS A 365 0.60 -17.70 12.36
N ASN A 366 0.62 -16.38 12.22
CA ASN A 366 -0.51 -15.63 11.67
C ASN A 366 -0.23 -15.31 10.20
N GLU A 367 -1.12 -15.69 9.30
CA GLU A 367 -0.90 -15.60 7.86
C GLU A 367 -2.07 -14.91 7.17
N GLN A 368 -1.73 -13.96 6.30
CA GLN A 368 -2.67 -13.33 5.37
C GLN A 368 -2.16 -13.48 3.94
N SER A 369 -3.06 -13.77 3.02
CA SER A 369 -2.76 -13.86 1.58
C SER A 369 -3.75 -13.04 0.78
N MET A 370 -3.33 -12.49 -0.36
CA MET A 370 -4.17 -11.67 -1.22
C MET A 370 -3.80 -11.90 -2.68
N ILE A 371 -4.83 -12.00 -3.51
CA ILE A 371 -4.74 -11.79 -4.94
C ILE A 371 -5.42 -10.48 -5.29
N ASP A 372 -4.80 -9.70 -6.14
CA ASP A 372 -5.34 -8.44 -6.61
C ASP A 372 -5.14 -8.26 -8.12
N PHE A 373 -5.93 -7.39 -8.70
CA PHE A 373 -5.82 -7.04 -10.11
C PHE A 373 -6.22 -5.59 -10.35
N ARG A 374 -5.68 -5.03 -11.42
CA ARG A 374 -6.08 -3.77 -12.03
C ARG A 374 -6.17 -3.95 -13.54
N ALA A 375 -7.32 -3.65 -14.10
CA ALA A 375 -7.55 -3.78 -15.53
C ALA A 375 -8.07 -2.48 -16.13
N ARG A 376 -7.45 -2.03 -17.22
CA ARG A 376 -7.91 -0.91 -18.03
C ARG A 376 -8.85 -1.43 -19.11
N ILE A 377 -10.07 -0.91 -19.13
CA ILE A 377 -11.09 -1.25 -20.10
C ILE A 377 -11.26 -0.06 -21.05
N PRO A 378 -10.93 -0.21 -22.32
CA PRO A 378 -11.06 0.87 -23.30
C PRO A 378 -12.52 1.25 -23.53
N ARG A 379 -12.74 2.42 -24.09
CA ARG A 379 -14.08 2.87 -24.47
C ARG A 379 -14.74 1.87 -25.41
N THR A 380 -15.97 1.49 -25.07
CA THR A 380 -16.86 0.71 -25.94
C THR A 380 -18.17 1.49 -26.06
N PRO A 381 -18.52 2.05 -27.24
CA PRO A 381 -19.56 3.08 -27.35
C PRO A 381 -20.90 2.79 -26.67
N TYR A 382 -21.31 1.53 -26.63
CA TYR A 382 -22.60 1.12 -26.07
C TYR A 382 -22.53 0.60 -24.63
N LEU A 383 -21.36 0.16 -24.16
CA LEU A 383 -21.19 -0.44 -22.82
C LEU A 383 -20.41 0.47 -21.87
N ILE A 384 -19.43 1.21 -22.40
CA ILE A 384 -18.56 2.09 -21.63
C ILE A 384 -18.53 3.45 -22.33
N PRO A 385 -19.45 4.36 -21.96
CA PRO A 385 -19.64 5.64 -22.66
C PRO A 385 -18.55 6.67 -22.35
N PHE A 386 -17.67 6.39 -21.36
CA PHE A 386 -16.63 7.33 -20.91
C PHE A 386 -15.56 7.54 -21.98
N PRO A 387 -15.13 8.80 -22.23
CA PRO A 387 -14.26 9.14 -23.34
C PRO A 387 -12.95 8.36 -23.40
N ALA A 388 -12.33 8.12 -22.25
CA ALA A 388 -11.05 7.39 -22.13
C ALA A 388 -11.21 5.95 -21.64
N GLY A 389 -12.44 5.41 -21.57
CA GLY A 389 -12.71 4.13 -20.92
C GLY A 389 -12.72 4.25 -19.40
N MET A 390 -12.41 3.14 -18.72
CA MET A 390 -12.34 3.09 -17.26
C MET A 390 -11.30 2.06 -16.81
N GLN A 391 -10.92 2.12 -15.54
CA GLN A 391 -10.24 1.02 -14.85
C GLN A 391 -11.17 0.35 -13.85
N ILE A 392 -11.09 -0.96 -13.79
CA ILE A 392 -11.63 -1.75 -12.69
C ILE A 392 -10.47 -2.37 -11.92
N TYR A 393 -10.63 -2.50 -10.63
CA TYR A 393 -9.63 -3.15 -9.79
C TYR A 393 -10.28 -3.85 -8.61
N GLY A 394 -9.57 -4.80 -8.03
CA GLY A 394 -10.07 -5.52 -6.88
C GLY A 394 -8.99 -6.26 -6.14
N GLU A 395 -9.30 -6.58 -4.89
CA GLU A 395 -8.50 -7.36 -3.98
C GLU A 395 -9.38 -8.45 -3.35
N LEU A 396 -8.86 -9.66 -3.29
CA LEU A 396 -9.47 -10.76 -2.56
C LEU A 396 -8.42 -11.31 -1.58
N GLY A 397 -8.66 -11.09 -0.30
CA GLY A 397 -7.79 -11.52 0.78
C GLY A 397 -8.33 -12.74 1.50
N SER A 398 -7.43 -13.52 2.10
CA SER A 398 -7.75 -14.64 2.99
C SER A 398 -6.91 -14.57 4.24
N GLU A 399 -7.54 -14.76 5.39
CA GLU A 399 -6.89 -15.00 6.68
C GLU A 399 -6.58 -16.49 6.80
N ASP A 400 -5.38 -16.82 7.26
CA ASP A 400 -4.83 -18.18 7.35
C ASP A 400 -4.80 -18.92 5.99
N LYS A 401 -5.65 -19.93 5.79
CA LYS A 401 -5.64 -20.79 4.60
C LYS A 401 -6.77 -20.48 3.63
N TRP A 402 -6.49 -20.67 2.36
CA TRP A 402 -7.51 -20.79 1.32
C TRP A 402 -8.27 -22.11 1.54
N SER A 403 -9.42 -22.04 2.20
CA SER A 403 -10.21 -23.22 2.52
C SER A 403 -11.23 -23.59 1.44
N GLN A 404 -11.60 -22.65 0.60
CA GLN A 404 -12.60 -22.84 -0.47
C GLN A 404 -12.28 -21.98 -1.69
N ILE A 405 -12.46 -22.56 -2.86
CA ILE A 405 -12.39 -21.88 -4.16
C ILE A 405 -13.83 -21.75 -4.68
N PRO A 406 -14.28 -20.61 -5.27
CA PRO A 406 -13.49 -19.44 -5.62
C PRO A 406 -13.29 -18.42 -4.49
N ILE A 407 -14.10 -18.43 -3.44
CA ILE A 407 -14.03 -17.45 -2.35
C ILE A 407 -13.71 -18.18 -1.04
N PRO A 408 -12.59 -17.84 -0.37
CA PRO A 408 -12.21 -18.45 0.90
C PRO A 408 -13.26 -18.23 1.99
N SER A 409 -13.33 -19.11 2.97
CA SER A 409 -14.26 -18.98 4.10
C SER A 409 -13.92 -17.78 5.00
N ARG A 410 -12.63 -17.43 5.10
CA ARG A 410 -12.12 -16.30 5.87
C ARG A 410 -11.66 -15.18 4.92
N ALA A 411 -12.58 -14.72 4.08
CA ALA A 411 -12.30 -13.73 3.05
C ALA A 411 -12.58 -12.30 3.51
N ALA A 412 -11.80 -11.38 2.94
CA ALA A 412 -12.13 -9.97 2.80
C ALA A 412 -11.97 -9.57 1.33
N PHE A 413 -12.67 -8.56 0.86
CA PHE A 413 -12.52 -8.10 -0.50
C PHE A 413 -12.64 -6.58 -0.64
N LEU A 414 -12.05 -6.06 -1.71
CA LEU A 414 -12.16 -4.69 -2.14
C LEU A 414 -12.44 -4.69 -3.64
N ALA A 415 -13.32 -3.81 -4.09
CA ALA A 415 -13.61 -3.59 -5.51
C ALA A 415 -13.73 -2.10 -5.79
N GLY A 416 -13.17 -1.66 -6.92
CA GLY A 416 -13.21 -0.26 -7.30
C GLY A 416 -13.30 -0.05 -8.81
N ILE A 417 -13.83 1.13 -9.14
CA ILE A 417 -13.91 1.65 -10.50
C ILE A 417 -13.27 3.03 -10.51
N TYR A 418 -12.41 3.29 -11.50
CA TYR A 418 -11.84 4.59 -11.76
C TYR A 418 -12.10 5.04 -13.19
N ILE A 419 -12.76 6.17 -13.34
CA ILE A 419 -13.05 6.82 -14.62
C ILE A 419 -12.14 8.05 -14.71
N PRO A 420 -11.06 8.00 -15.51
CA PRO A 420 -10.04 9.06 -15.53
C PRO A 420 -10.50 10.34 -16.22
N GLN A 421 -11.57 10.25 -17.02
CA GLN A 421 -12.24 11.37 -17.66
C GLN A 421 -13.74 11.08 -17.76
N LEU A 422 -14.54 11.84 -17.04
CA LEU A 422 -16.00 11.60 -16.94
C LEU A 422 -16.72 12.08 -18.19
N PHE A 423 -16.37 13.27 -18.70
CA PHE A 423 -16.97 13.87 -19.89
C PHE A 423 -15.91 14.26 -20.92
N LYS A 424 -16.27 14.26 -22.21
CA LYS A 424 -15.37 14.66 -23.28
C LYS A 424 -14.99 16.14 -23.16
N GLY A 425 -13.69 16.42 -23.21
CA GLY A 425 -13.14 17.77 -23.08
C GLY A 425 -13.15 18.32 -21.65
N ASP A 426 -13.62 17.56 -20.65
CA ASP A 426 -13.55 17.91 -19.23
C ASP A 426 -12.35 17.26 -18.56
N THR A 427 -11.91 17.84 -17.46
CA THR A 427 -10.80 17.35 -16.63
C THR A 427 -11.27 16.56 -15.42
N GLN A 428 -12.56 16.34 -15.27
CA GLN A 428 -13.15 15.65 -14.12
C GLN A 428 -12.94 14.13 -14.21
N ASP A 429 -12.50 13.55 -13.11
CA ASP A 429 -12.50 12.10 -12.89
C ASP A 429 -13.54 11.66 -11.87
N LEU A 430 -13.73 10.35 -11.75
CA LEU A 430 -14.56 9.75 -10.72
C LEU A 430 -13.98 8.41 -10.29
N ARG A 431 -13.90 8.21 -8.96
CA ARG A 431 -13.51 6.94 -8.34
C ARG A 431 -14.60 6.50 -7.36
N ILE A 432 -14.94 5.22 -7.41
CA ILE A 432 -15.85 4.56 -6.48
C ILE A 432 -15.15 3.30 -5.98
N GLU A 433 -15.13 3.12 -4.65
CA GLU A 433 -14.49 1.96 -4.01
C GLU A 433 -15.41 1.40 -2.92
N TYR A 434 -15.47 0.08 -2.82
CA TYR A 434 -16.12 -0.66 -1.77
C TYR A 434 -15.16 -1.67 -1.17
N ALA A 435 -15.00 -1.67 0.14
CA ALA A 435 -14.19 -2.63 0.86
C ALA A 435 -14.99 -3.31 1.98
N ASP A 436 -14.67 -4.58 2.27
CA ASP A 436 -15.44 -5.43 3.17
C ASP A 436 -14.55 -6.45 3.89
N THR A 437 -14.35 -6.26 5.19
CA THR A 437 -13.74 -7.22 6.10
C THR A 437 -14.78 -7.97 6.96
N ASP A 438 -16.06 -7.67 6.79
CA ASP A 438 -17.20 -8.30 7.49
C ASP A 438 -17.73 -9.56 6.78
N TYR A 439 -17.21 -9.87 5.59
CA TYR A 439 -17.69 -10.99 4.77
C TYR A 439 -17.63 -12.33 5.50
N THR A 440 -16.54 -12.60 6.22
CA THR A 440 -16.38 -13.84 7.00
C THR A 440 -17.49 -13.98 8.02
N ARG A 441 -17.79 -12.94 8.79
CA ARG A 441 -18.87 -12.93 9.79
C ARG A 441 -20.21 -13.21 9.13
N ARG A 442 -20.53 -12.54 8.03
CA ARG A 442 -21.79 -12.76 7.31
C ARG A 442 -21.94 -14.17 6.74
N LYS A 443 -20.82 -14.75 6.29
CA LYS A 443 -20.82 -16.11 5.70
C LYS A 443 -20.82 -17.22 6.74
N THR A 444 -20.09 -17.07 7.83
CA THR A 444 -19.80 -18.16 8.77
C THR A 444 -20.32 -17.92 10.19
N GLY A 445 -20.75 -16.70 10.52
CA GLY A 445 -21.11 -16.28 11.88
C GLY A 445 -19.91 -15.99 12.80
N PHE A 446 -18.66 -16.25 12.37
CA PHE A 446 -17.46 -15.93 13.16
C PHE A 446 -17.17 -14.42 13.08
N THR A 447 -17.02 -13.79 14.24
CA THR A 447 -16.65 -12.38 14.38
C THR A 447 -15.16 -12.22 14.58
N GLY A 448 -14.65 -11.04 14.25
CA GLY A 448 -13.30 -10.62 14.60
C GLY A 448 -12.19 -11.42 13.92
N VAL A 449 -12.38 -11.88 12.70
CA VAL A 449 -11.41 -12.73 12.01
C VAL A 449 -10.31 -11.91 11.36
N TRP A 450 -10.68 -10.88 10.58
CA TRP A 450 -9.74 -10.13 9.76
C TRP A 450 -8.82 -9.23 10.62
N TYR A 451 -7.50 -9.28 10.41
CA TYR A 451 -6.43 -8.67 11.22
C TYR A 451 -6.25 -9.22 12.64
N ASN A 452 -6.98 -10.22 13.06
CA ASN A 452 -6.88 -10.83 14.37
C ASN A 452 -6.42 -12.28 14.27
N ASN A 453 -5.84 -12.76 15.37
CA ASN A 453 -5.38 -14.14 15.45
C ASN A 453 -5.46 -14.63 16.90
N GLY A 454 -5.81 -15.90 17.09
CA GLY A 454 -5.93 -16.48 18.42
C GLY A 454 -4.59 -16.68 19.15
N GLN A 455 -3.48 -16.74 18.41
CA GLN A 455 -2.12 -16.88 18.97
C GLN A 455 -1.42 -15.52 19.11
N PHE A 456 -1.55 -14.67 18.07
CA PHE A 456 -1.04 -13.31 18.08
C PHE A 456 -2.21 -12.36 18.34
N THR A 457 -2.56 -12.18 19.60
CA THR A 457 -3.79 -11.44 20.01
C THR A 457 -3.74 -9.96 19.64
N SER A 458 -2.54 -9.37 19.52
CA SER A 458 -2.35 -8.02 18.96
C SER A 458 -2.61 -7.96 17.44
N GLY A 459 -2.66 -9.10 16.76
CA GLY A 459 -3.02 -9.23 15.36
C GLY A 459 -2.02 -8.64 14.34
N MET A 460 -2.47 -8.48 13.10
CA MET A 460 -1.71 -7.83 12.00
C MET A 460 -1.78 -6.30 12.13
N ARG A 461 -1.16 -5.78 13.17
CA ARG A 461 -1.15 -4.36 13.54
C ARG A 461 0.25 -3.91 13.93
N GLN A 462 0.46 -2.59 13.84
CA GLN A 462 1.62 -1.89 14.38
C GLN A 462 1.11 -0.75 15.26
N ASN A 463 1.47 -0.75 16.55
CA ASN A 463 0.99 0.22 17.55
C ASN A 463 -0.55 0.34 17.55
N GLY A 464 -1.26 -0.79 17.49
CA GLY A 464 -2.72 -0.86 17.45
C GLY A 464 -3.39 -0.54 16.11
N PHE A 465 -2.67 0.02 15.13
CA PHE A 465 -3.21 0.32 13.81
C PHE A 465 -3.11 -0.90 12.89
N PRO A 466 -4.21 -1.28 12.18
CA PRO A 466 -4.13 -2.29 11.12
C PRO A 466 -3.04 -1.95 10.11
N LEU A 467 -2.27 -2.95 9.68
CA LEU A 467 -1.25 -2.76 8.62
C LEU A 467 -1.88 -2.50 7.25
N GLY A 468 -3.12 -2.95 7.05
CA GLY A 468 -3.89 -2.77 5.84
C GLY A 468 -4.90 -1.62 5.93
N HIS A 469 -6.16 -1.92 5.60
CA HIS A 469 -7.23 -0.92 5.48
C HIS A 469 -7.61 -0.32 6.84
N ALA A 470 -7.76 1.00 6.88
CA ALA A 470 -8.09 1.78 8.09
C ALA A 470 -9.41 1.39 8.75
N MET A 471 -10.36 0.84 8.00
CA MET A 471 -11.65 0.40 8.55
C MET A 471 -11.53 -0.71 9.60
N GLY A 472 -10.44 -1.50 9.56
CA GLY A 472 -10.18 -2.55 10.54
C GLY A 472 -11.03 -3.82 10.35
N THR A 473 -11.35 -4.47 11.47
CA THR A 473 -12.01 -5.77 11.55
C THR A 473 -13.52 -5.64 11.47
N ASP A 474 -14.20 -6.64 10.86
CA ASP A 474 -15.66 -6.73 10.73
C ASP A 474 -16.28 -5.39 10.26
N ALA A 475 -15.75 -4.84 9.17
CA ALA A 475 -16.07 -3.51 8.71
C ALA A 475 -16.47 -3.50 7.23
N ILE A 476 -17.21 -2.46 6.85
CA ILE A 476 -17.44 -2.08 5.45
C ILE A 476 -17.06 -0.62 5.25
N ASP A 477 -16.59 -0.31 4.05
CA ASP A 477 -16.19 1.04 3.64
C ASP A 477 -16.67 1.31 2.22
N ILE A 478 -17.33 2.45 2.02
CA ILE A 478 -17.74 2.96 0.71
C ILE A 478 -17.08 4.31 0.55
N TYR A 479 -16.27 4.45 -0.49
CA TYR A 479 -15.56 5.68 -0.79
C TYR A 479 -15.83 6.15 -2.20
N ILE A 480 -16.13 7.43 -2.35
CA ILE A 480 -16.34 8.09 -3.63
C ILE A 480 -15.48 9.34 -3.66
N ARG A 481 -14.73 9.55 -4.75
CA ARG A 481 -13.93 10.77 -4.95
C ARG A 481 -14.03 11.22 -6.39
N SER A 482 -14.20 12.51 -6.57
CA SER A 482 -14.12 13.18 -7.86
C SER A 482 -13.10 14.30 -7.79
N THR A 483 -12.26 14.40 -8.81
CA THR A 483 -11.19 15.40 -8.91
C THR A 483 -11.32 16.12 -10.23
N ARG A 484 -11.24 17.46 -10.22
CA ARG A 484 -11.33 18.30 -11.42
C ARG A 484 -10.20 19.33 -11.43
N TYR A 485 -9.52 19.49 -12.55
CA TYR A 485 -8.65 20.63 -12.77
C TYR A 485 -9.49 21.81 -13.24
N LEU A 486 -9.52 22.88 -12.45
CA LEU A 486 -10.21 24.13 -12.79
C LEU A 486 -9.36 24.97 -13.73
N THR A 487 -8.05 24.89 -13.56
CA THR A 487 -7.00 25.41 -14.46
C THR A 487 -5.84 24.44 -14.49
N ASP A 488 -4.83 24.65 -15.31
CA ASP A 488 -3.63 23.81 -15.36
C ASP A 488 -2.94 23.66 -13.99
N ASN A 489 -3.06 24.67 -13.12
CA ASN A 489 -2.40 24.70 -11.82
C ASN A 489 -3.35 24.63 -10.62
N LEU A 490 -4.66 24.55 -10.83
CA LEU A 490 -5.66 24.54 -9.76
C LEU A 490 -6.53 23.30 -9.85
N GLN A 491 -6.50 22.47 -8.81
CA GLN A 491 -7.27 21.24 -8.70
C GLN A 491 -8.25 21.34 -7.53
N LEU A 492 -9.50 21.00 -7.79
CA LEU A 492 -10.56 20.82 -6.80
C LEU A 492 -10.87 19.33 -6.70
N ALA A 493 -11.00 18.82 -5.49
CA ALA A 493 -11.49 17.48 -5.28
C ALA A 493 -12.57 17.46 -4.19
N HIS A 494 -13.49 16.52 -4.33
CA HIS A 494 -14.54 16.25 -3.37
C HIS A 494 -14.57 14.75 -3.10
N SER A 495 -14.67 14.37 -1.84
CA SER A 495 -14.84 12.98 -1.46
C SER A 495 -15.98 12.78 -0.47
N PHE A 496 -16.49 11.56 -0.50
CA PHE A 496 -17.53 11.04 0.37
C PHE A 496 -17.07 9.68 0.88
N ASN A 497 -17.24 9.44 2.19
CA ASN A 497 -16.98 8.14 2.78
C ASN A 497 -18.12 7.75 3.73
N HIS A 498 -18.59 6.52 3.58
CA HIS A 498 -19.45 5.86 4.55
C HIS A 498 -18.75 4.60 5.05
N GLN A 499 -18.56 4.51 6.36
CA GLN A 499 -17.88 3.40 6.98
C GLN A 499 -18.67 2.89 8.19
N GLU A 500 -18.77 1.57 8.31
CA GLU A 500 -19.24 0.91 9.52
C GLU A 500 -18.11 0.02 10.03
N ARG A 501 -17.68 0.22 11.29
CA ARG A 501 -16.57 -0.52 11.90
C ARG A 501 -17.04 -1.39 13.06
N ALA A 502 -16.34 -2.52 13.28
CA ALA A 502 -16.61 -3.47 14.36
C ALA A 502 -18.06 -3.97 14.40
N ARG A 503 -18.62 -4.27 13.23
CA ARG A 503 -20.02 -4.72 13.07
C ARG A 503 -20.32 -6.05 13.76
N GLY A 504 -19.30 -6.79 14.19
CA GLY A 504 -19.42 -7.98 15.04
C GLY A 504 -19.87 -7.67 16.47
N LEU A 505 -19.74 -6.42 16.93
CA LEU A 505 -20.13 -6.00 18.26
C LEU A 505 -21.57 -5.49 18.29
N PRO A 506 -22.28 -5.63 19.44
CA PRO A 506 -23.65 -5.12 19.60
C PRO A 506 -23.78 -3.61 19.38
N VAL A 507 -22.76 -2.85 19.78
CA VAL A 507 -22.62 -1.42 19.53
C VAL A 507 -21.40 -1.21 18.66
N HIS A 508 -21.57 -0.58 17.51
CA HIS A 508 -20.50 -0.37 16.55
C HIS A 508 -20.58 1.04 15.94
N GLU A 509 -19.44 1.53 15.47
CA GLU A 509 -19.34 2.86 14.88
C GLU A 509 -19.89 2.90 13.46
N LYS A 510 -20.64 3.98 13.17
CA LYS A 510 -21.01 4.37 11.79
C LYS A 510 -20.49 5.77 11.53
N LYS A 511 -19.66 5.89 10.50
CA LYS A 511 -19.07 7.14 10.01
C LYS A 511 -19.75 7.57 8.72
N PHE A 512 -20.09 8.82 8.66
CA PHE A 512 -20.37 9.57 7.45
C PHE A 512 -19.35 10.69 7.36
N GLU A 513 -18.66 10.80 6.25
CA GLU A 513 -17.64 11.82 6.05
C GLU A 513 -17.75 12.42 4.66
N THR A 514 -17.57 13.73 4.57
CA THR A 514 -17.43 14.43 3.30
C THR A 514 -16.30 15.42 3.41
N SER A 515 -15.47 15.52 2.36
CA SER A 515 -14.38 16.48 2.33
C SER A 515 -14.26 17.17 0.97
N VAL A 516 -13.81 18.42 1.02
CA VAL A 516 -13.45 19.22 -0.15
C VAL A 516 -12.01 19.66 0.04
N ASP A 517 -11.19 19.47 -0.98
CA ASP A 517 -9.81 19.93 -0.99
C ASP A 517 -9.48 20.67 -2.29
N LEU A 518 -8.71 21.74 -2.14
CA LEU A 518 -8.19 22.58 -3.20
C LEU A 518 -6.66 22.52 -3.17
N THR A 519 -6.05 22.23 -4.31
CA THR A 519 -4.59 22.22 -4.46
C THR A 519 -4.17 23.17 -5.57
N TYR A 520 -3.27 24.09 -5.26
CA TYR A 520 -2.70 25.05 -6.20
C TYR A 520 -1.19 24.82 -6.33
N TRP A 521 -0.74 24.58 -7.55
CA TRP A 521 0.69 24.49 -7.87
C TRP A 521 1.20 25.89 -8.20
N VAL A 522 1.89 26.52 -7.24
CA VAL A 522 2.57 27.81 -7.42
C VAL A 522 3.68 27.67 -8.47
N SER A 523 4.35 26.52 -8.45
CA SER A 523 5.32 26.09 -9.45
C SER A 523 5.33 24.55 -9.51
N ALA A 524 6.09 23.95 -10.40
CA ALA A 524 6.25 22.51 -10.45
C ALA A 524 6.86 21.91 -9.15
N ARG A 525 7.57 22.73 -8.36
CA ARG A 525 8.24 22.33 -7.11
C ARG A 525 7.56 22.84 -5.84
N MET A 526 6.51 23.64 -5.96
CA MET A 526 5.80 24.21 -4.80
C MET A 526 4.29 24.07 -4.98
N GLN A 527 3.64 23.46 -4.02
CA GLN A 527 2.18 23.36 -3.95
C GLN A 527 1.66 23.86 -2.62
N VAL A 528 0.49 24.48 -2.68
CA VAL A 528 -0.31 24.88 -1.52
C VAL A 528 -1.64 24.15 -1.62
N SER A 529 -2.04 23.52 -0.54
CA SER A 529 -3.32 22.81 -0.45
C SER A 529 -4.08 23.28 0.77
N LEU A 530 -5.39 23.31 0.65
CA LEU A 530 -6.30 23.59 1.76
C LEU A 530 -7.51 22.68 1.65
N GLY A 531 -8.11 22.33 2.77
CA GLY A 531 -9.28 21.47 2.77
C GLY A 531 -10.14 21.62 4.01
N TYR A 532 -11.34 21.11 3.86
CA TYR A 532 -12.33 21.00 4.90
C TYR A 532 -12.94 19.60 4.88
N THR A 533 -13.04 18.99 6.06
CA THR A 533 -13.68 17.69 6.25
C THR A 533 -14.73 17.79 7.36
N TYR A 534 -15.92 17.31 7.05
CA TYR A 534 -17.02 17.13 7.98
C TYR A 534 -17.23 15.66 8.24
N GLN A 535 -17.25 15.26 9.52
CA GLN A 535 -17.53 13.88 9.95
C GLN A 535 -18.71 13.86 10.90
N ARG A 536 -19.64 12.93 10.67
CA ARG A 536 -20.69 12.54 11.61
C ARG A 536 -20.49 11.09 12.01
N LEU A 537 -20.34 10.87 13.30
CA LEU A 537 -20.09 9.56 13.90
C LEU A 537 -21.27 9.19 14.78
N LYS A 538 -21.86 8.03 14.55
CA LYS A 538 -22.80 7.41 15.49
C LYS A 538 -22.06 6.32 16.24
N ASN A 539 -22.23 6.29 17.58
CA ASN A 539 -21.49 5.42 18.49
C ASN A 539 -19.97 5.52 18.27
N PRO A 540 -19.36 6.70 18.41
CA PRO A 540 -17.93 6.86 18.14
C PRO A 540 -17.12 5.90 18.99
N GLY A 541 -16.13 5.24 18.37
CA GLY A 541 -15.18 4.39 19.05
C GLY A 541 -14.27 5.25 19.95
N GLN A 542 -14.14 4.85 21.19
CA GLN A 542 -13.12 5.35 22.10
C GLN A 542 -11.93 4.41 21.97
N ILE A 543 -10.78 4.95 21.67
CA ILE A 543 -9.55 4.17 21.61
C ILE A 543 -9.12 3.96 23.06
N SER A 544 -9.65 2.93 23.71
CA SER A 544 -9.34 2.64 25.12
C SER A 544 -8.34 1.51 25.28
N ASP A 545 -8.18 0.65 24.26
CA ASP A 545 -7.26 -0.48 24.26
C ASP A 545 -6.92 -0.95 22.85
N LEU A 546 -5.72 -1.49 22.70
CA LEU A 546 -5.12 -1.90 21.42
C LEU A 546 -5.65 -3.22 20.89
N THR A 547 -6.50 -3.91 21.63
CA THR A 547 -7.13 -5.13 21.17
C THR A 547 -8.46 -4.79 20.50
N PRO A 548 -8.75 -5.36 19.32
CA PRO A 548 -9.93 -5.02 18.53
C PRO A 548 -11.27 -5.35 19.22
N TYR A 549 -11.24 -6.19 20.23
CA TYR A 549 -12.41 -6.57 21.03
C TYR A 549 -12.63 -5.71 22.27
N THR A 550 -11.70 -4.82 22.59
CA THR A 550 -11.78 -3.89 23.70
C THR A 550 -12.07 -2.45 23.27
N GLU A 551 -12.23 -2.20 21.94
CA GLU A 551 -12.81 -0.94 21.49
C GLU A 551 -14.18 -0.72 22.15
N GLN A 552 -14.24 0.22 23.05
CA GLN A 552 -15.50 0.65 23.65
C GLN A 552 -16.12 1.69 22.74
N PHE A 553 -17.39 1.48 22.41
CA PHE A 553 -18.17 2.41 21.61
C PHE A 553 -19.15 3.16 22.48
N ALA A 554 -19.20 4.48 22.34
CA ALA A 554 -20.13 5.33 23.09
C ALA A 554 -21.56 5.12 22.59
N SER A 555 -22.28 4.16 23.19
CA SER A 555 -23.62 3.78 22.78
C SER A 555 -24.61 4.94 22.83
N GLY A 556 -25.33 5.16 21.73
CA GLY A 556 -26.34 6.22 21.62
C GLY A 556 -25.76 7.62 21.38
N VAL A 557 -24.45 7.80 21.42
CA VAL A 557 -23.80 9.09 21.19
C VAL A 557 -23.70 9.35 19.69
N THR A 558 -23.92 10.60 19.29
CA THR A 558 -23.64 11.10 17.95
C THR A 558 -22.65 12.26 18.08
N ALA A 559 -21.44 12.10 17.52
CA ALA A 559 -20.43 13.13 17.47
C ALA A 559 -20.34 13.75 16.07
N THR A 560 -20.03 15.03 16.03
CA THR A 560 -19.77 15.77 14.78
C THR A 560 -18.40 16.41 14.87
N ASN A 561 -17.49 15.98 14.01
CA ASN A 561 -16.13 16.51 13.93
C ASN A 561 -15.96 17.39 12.69
N GLN A 562 -15.15 18.43 12.81
CA GLN A 562 -14.80 19.32 11.72
C GLN A 562 -13.28 19.49 11.68
N LEU A 563 -12.73 19.37 10.51
CA LEU A 563 -11.29 19.54 10.26
C LEU A 563 -11.09 20.59 9.16
N PHE A 564 -10.34 21.63 9.49
CA PHE A 564 -9.79 22.57 8.51
C PHE A 564 -8.28 22.33 8.45
N TRP A 565 -7.73 22.24 7.25
CA TRP A 565 -6.30 22.04 7.12
C TRP A 565 -5.74 22.87 5.96
N THR A 566 -4.49 23.27 6.11
CA THR A 566 -3.70 23.87 5.04
C THR A 566 -2.32 23.24 5.04
N SER A 567 -1.79 23.01 3.85
CA SER A 567 -0.47 22.38 3.68
C SER A 567 0.33 23.11 2.62
N VAL A 568 1.62 23.31 2.87
CA VAL A 568 2.60 23.80 1.91
C VAL A 568 3.67 22.74 1.74
N ALA A 569 3.92 22.33 0.51
CA ALA A 569 5.01 21.42 0.18
C ALA A 569 5.94 22.07 -0.84
N MET A 570 7.26 21.96 -0.60
CA MET A 570 8.30 22.55 -1.43
C MET A 570 9.44 21.57 -1.63
N GLU A 571 9.93 21.45 -2.85
CA GLU A 571 11.08 20.65 -3.23
C GLU A 571 12.26 21.54 -3.66
N PHE A 572 13.49 21.14 -3.26
CA PHE A 572 14.73 21.87 -3.49
C PHE A 572 15.73 21.05 -4.29
#